data_17ccfe88e1122bb03553e42f94ac0268
#
_entry.id   17ccfe88e1122bb03553e42f94ac0268
#
_cell.length_a   1.000
_cell.length_b   1.000
_cell.length_c   1.000
_cell.angle_alpha   90.00
_cell.angle_beta   90.00
_cell.angle_gamma   90.00
#
_symmetry.space_group_name_H-M   'P 1'
#
loop_
_entity.id
_entity.type
_entity.pdbx_description
1 polymer ?
#
loop_
_entity_poly.entity_id
_entity_poly.type
_entity_poly.pdbx_seq_one_letter_code
_entity_poly.pdbx_strand_id
1 'polypeptide(L)'
;MNLSNQASTEVSSETVETARSLRKLYLIRAGFSILWVILVSLLAKTNMTIAAVLFVIYPAWDVIATYLDIRANTSSADKTPQYVNGLISITATISVIAALQIGIPEALIVFGIWAILTGLIQLILGLRRRKQLGGQWPMIISGGQSMLAGTVFIATAHQPNQGINSLAGYAAFGAFYFLLAAFRLSKNINA
;
A
#
# COMPACT_ATOMS: atom_id res chain seq x y z
N MET A 1 -28.61 -7.23 -33.25
CA MET A 1 -27.62 -6.62 -32.32
C MET A 1 -26.39 -7.52 -32.35
N ASN A 2 -25.21 -7.00 -32.74
CA ASN A 2 -24.07 -7.84 -33.13
C ASN A 2 -23.32 -8.32 -31.87
N LEU A 3 -22.98 -9.62 -31.79
CA LEU A 3 -22.24 -10.22 -30.65
C LEU A 3 -20.94 -9.47 -30.30
N SER A 4 -20.29 -8.89 -31.32
CA SER A 4 -19.11 -8.05 -31.12
C SER A 4 -19.39 -6.75 -30.32
N ASN A 5 -20.55 -6.12 -30.51
CA ASN A 5 -20.97 -4.93 -29.79
C ASN A 5 -21.34 -5.25 -28.32
N GLN A 6 -21.94 -6.41 -28.07
CA GLN A 6 -22.24 -6.86 -26.71
C GLN A 6 -20.96 -7.14 -25.93
N ALA A 7 -20.02 -7.88 -26.49
CA ALA A 7 -18.74 -8.17 -25.86
C ALA A 7 -17.94 -6.90 -25.55
N SER A 8 -17.91 -5.91 -26.46
CA SER A 8 -17.23 -4.63 -26.24
C SER A 8 -17.87 -3.82 -25.12
N THR A 9 -19.19 -3.84 -25.00
CA THR A 9 -19.94 -3.14 -23.95
C THR A 9 -19.72 -3.79 -22.58
N GLU A 10 -19.68 -5.12 -22.50
CA GLU A 10 -19.42 -5.86 -21.26
C GLU A 10 -17.99 -5.61 -20.74
N VAL A 11 -16.99 -5.68 -21.62
CA VAL A 11 -15.58 -5.37 -21.26
C VAL A 11 -15.43 -3.93 -20.77
N SER A 12 -16.11 -2.98 -21.40
CA SER A 12 -16.09 -1.58 -20.98
C SER A 12 -16.74 -1.40 -19.61
N SER A 13 -17.86 -2.04 -19.32
CA SER A 13 -18.56 -1.96 -18.04
C SER A 13 -17.76 -2.59 -16.90
N GLU A 14 -17.12 -3.73 -17.11
CA GLU A 14 -16.25 -4.41 -16.13
C GLU A 14 -15.02 -3.54 -15.80
N THR A 15 -14.44 -2.89 -16.80
CA THR A 15 -13.28 -1.99 -16.60
C THR A 15 -13.66 -0.78 -15.75
N VAL A 16 -14.82 -0.17 -16.00
CA VAL A 16 -15.33 0.97 -15.23
C VAL A 16 -15.64 0.56 -13.78
N GLU A 17 -16.24 -0.60 -13.56
CA GLU A 17 -16.53 -1.11 -12.22
C GLU A 17 -15.24 -1.38 -11.42
N THR A 18 -14.25 -2.01 -12.04
CA THR A 18 -12.93 -2.25 -11.45
C THR A 18 -12.26 -0.92 -11.09
N ALA A 19 -12.31 0.08 -11.97
CA ALA A 19 -11.75 1.40 -11.72
C ALA A 19 -12.44 2.10 -10.53
N ARG A 20 -13.76 2.01 -10.40
CA ARG A 20 -14.54 2.55 -9.27
C ARG A 20 -14.15 1.87 -7.96
N SER A 21 -14.06 0.56 -7.96
CA SER A 21 -13.69 -0.24 -6.77
C SER A 21 -12.26 0.07 -6.32
N LEU A 22 -11.30 0.15 -7.24
CA LEU A 22 -9.93 0.53 -6.95
C LEU A 22 -9.82 1.98 -6.46
N ARG A 23 -10.57 2.90 -7.03
CA ARG A 23 -10.63 4.30 -6.55
C ARG A 23 -11.07 4.35 -5.09
N LYS A 24 -12.13 3.62 -4.72
CA LYS A 24 -12.60 3.52 -3.33
C LYS A 24 -11.51 2.97 -2.42
N LEU A 25 -10.84 1.90 -2.84
CA LEU A 25 -9.73 1.30 -2.10
C LEU A 25 -8.58 2.29 -1.87
N TYR A 26 -8.18 3.05 -2.89
CA TYR A 26 -7.11 4.04 -2.75
C TYR A 26 -7.49 5.17 -1.79
N LEU A 27 -8.75 5.62 -1.80
CA LEU A 27 -9.24 6.60 -0.81
C LEU A 27 -9.22 6.03 0.62
N ILE A 28 -9.61 4.77 0.81
CA ILE A 28 -9.55 4.10 2.12
C ILE A 28 -8.10 3.97 2.60
N ARG A 29 -7.17 3.56 1.72
CA ARG A 29 -5.73 3.49 2.04
C ARG A 29 -5.16 4.86 2.40
N ALA A 30 -5.52 5.90 1.65
CA ALA A 30 -5.09 7.27 1.94
C ALA A 30 -5.62 7.75 3.30
N GLY A 31 -6.91 7.56 3.57
CA GLY A 31 -7.53 7.93 4.84
C GLY A 31 -6.87 7.25 6.04
N PHE A 32 -6.62 5.93 5.94
CA PHE A 32 -5.88 5.21 6.98
C PHE A 32 -4.46 5.77 7.17
N SER A 33 -3.70 5.97 6.08
CA SER A 33 -2.33 6.47 6.18
C SER A 33 -2.27 7.88 6.79
N ILE A 34 -3.20 8.77 6.44
CA ILE A 34 -3.30 10.11 7.03
C ILE A 34 -3.59 10.01 8.53
N LEU A 35 -4.59 9.22 8.93
CA LEU A 35 -4.91 9.01 10.34
C LEU A 35 -3.72 8.44 11.10
N TRP A 36 -3.05 7.44 10.53
CA TRP A 36 -1.87 6.81 11.14
C TRP A 36 -0.72 7.82 11.32
N VAL A 37 -0.44 8.67 10.30
CA VAL A 37 0.58 9.73 10.40
C VAL A 37 0.26 10.71 11.53
N ILE A 38 -1.00 11.11 11.68
CA ILE A 38 -1.44 11.99 12.76
C ILE A 38 -1.20 11.32 14.13
N LEU A 39 -1.61 10.04 14.28
CA LEU A 39 -1.43 9.32 15.53
C LEU A 39 0.05 9.14 15.89
N VAL A 40 0.90 8.78 14.92
CA VAL A 40 2.36 8.71 15.15
C VAL A 40 2.92 10.06 15.58
N SER A 41 2.58 11.12 14.87
CA SER A 41 3.10 12.46 15.13
C SER A 41 2.72 13.00 16.52
N LEU A 42 1.51 12.68 16.98
CA LEU A 42 1.00 13.17 18.26
C LEU A 42 1.35 12.27 19.44
N LEU A 43 1.38 10.94 19.26
CA LEU A 43 1.39 9.99 20.37
C LEU A 43 2.67 9.18 20.50
N ALA A 44 3.40 8.94 19.40
CA ALA A 44 4.53 8.03 19.43
C ALA A 44 5.72 8.51 20.26
N LYS A 45 5.88 9.83 20.42
CA LYS A 45 6.93 10.42 21.27
C LYS A 45 6.62 10.38 22.77
N THR A 46 5.34 10.29 23.11
CA THR A 46 4.87 10.39 24.51
C THR A 46 4.68 9.03 25.15
N ASN A 47 4.47 7.98 24.34
CA ASN A 47 4.18 6.64 24.84
C ASN A 47 4.76 5.54 23.95
N MET A 48 5.74 4.82 24.48
CA MET A 48 6.45 3.74 23.78
C MET A 48 5.52 2.57 23.41
N THR A 49 4.52 2.26 24.26
CA THR A 49 3.55 1.20 23.97
C THR A 49 2.67 1.58 22.78
N ILE A 50 2.23 2.83 22.70
CA ILE A 50 1.46 3.32 21.55
C ILE A 50 2.33 3.29 20.29
N ALA A 51 3.59 3.68 20.39
CA ALA A 51 4.52 3.60 19.28
C ALA A 51 4.67 2.16 18.77
N ALA A 52 4.85 1.18 19.65
CA ALA A 52 4.94 -0.24 19.31
C ALA A 52 3.66 -0.76 18.63
N VAL A 53 2.49 -0.41 19.16
CA VAL A 53 1.20 -0.78 18.58
C VAL A 53 1.04 -0.19 17.18
N LEU A 54 1.40 1.10 16.99
CA LEU A 54 1.34 1.74 15.68
C LEU A 54 2.30 1.10 14.66
N PHE A 55 3.46 0.62 15.12
CA PHE A 55 4.40 -0.13 14.28
C PHE A 55 3.75 -1.40 13.69
N VAL A 56 3.04 -2.16 14.55
CA VAL A 56 2.36 -3.41 14.17
C VAL A 56 1.14 -3.15 13.29
N ILE A 57 0.37 -2.11 13.61
CA ILE A 57 -0.89 -1.80 12.90
C ILE A 57 -0.65 -1.53 11.40
N TYR A 58 0.47 -0.95 10.99
CA TYR A 58 0.68 -0.57 9.61
C TYR A 58 0.78 -1.77 8.66
N PRO A 59 1.65 -2.78 8.87
CA PRO A 59 1.64 -3.99 8.05
C PRO A 59 0.37 -4.84 8.24
N ALA A 60 -0.22 -4.86 9.44
CA ALA A 60 -1.51 -5.55 9.68
C ALA A 60 -2.64 -4.93 8.85
N TRP A 61 -2.69 -3.61 8.75
CA TRP A 61 -3.62 -2.91 7.87
C TRP A 61 -3.43 -3.30 6.39
N ASP A 62 -2.17 -3.48 5.95
CA ASP A 62 -1.93 -3.85 4.56
C ASP A 62 -2.49 -5.23 4.21
N VAL A 63 -2.61 -6.16 5.17
CA VAL A 63 -3.33 -7.44 4.98
C VAL A 63 -4.79 -7.17 4.62
N ILE A 64 -5.46 -6.31 5.39
CA ILE A 64 -6.86 -5.94 5.16
C ILE A 64 -7.02 -5.22 3.81
N ALA A 65 -6.15 -4.27 3.54
CA ALA A 65 -6.16 -3.50 2.29
C ALA A 65 -5.89 -4.40 1.07
N THR A 66 -5.03 -5.40 1.20
CA THR A 66 -4.77 -6.40 0.15
C THR A 66 -5.99 -7.30 -0.09
N TYR A 67 -6.67 -7.73 0.96
CA TYR A 67 -7.94 -8.46 0.83
C TYR A 67 -9.00 -7.64 0.09
N LEU A 68 -9.12 -6.34 0.41
CA LEU A 68 -10.00 -5.43 -0.30
C LEU A 68 -9.59 -5.25 -1.78
N ASP A 69 -8.28 -5.25 -2.08
CA ASP A 69 -7.77 -5.19 -3.45
C ASP A 69 -8.15 -6.44 -4.26
N ILE A 70 -8.04 -7.63 -3.66
CA ILE A 70 -8.46 -8.89 -4.29
C ILE A 70 -9.95 -8.83 -4.64
N ARG A 71 -10.77 -8.26 -3.76
CA ARG A 71 -12.22 -8.10 -4.00
C ARG A 71 -12.55 -6.99 -4.99
N ALA A 72 -11.79 -5.91 -5.00
CA ALA A 72 -11.99 -4.79 -5.92
C ALA A 72 -11.65 -5.15 -7.38
N ASN A 73 -10.78 -6.13 -7.59
CA ASN A 73 -10.41 -6.61 -8.92
C ASN A 73 -11.32 -7.77 -9.31
N THR A 74 -12.44 -7.47 -9.98
CA THR A 74 -13.45 -8.46 -10.44
C THR A 74 -12.98 -9.22 -11.69
N SER A 75 -12.00 -8.69 -12.42
CA SER A 75 -11.43 -9.31 -13.61
C SER A 75 -10.87 -10.71 -13.33
N SER A 76 -10.94 -11.60 -14.33
CA SER A 76 -10.31 -12.92 -14.33
C SER A 76 -8.76 -12.86 -14.33
N ALA A 77 -8.17 -11.66 -14.21
CA ALA A 77 -6.73 -11.47 -14.16
C ALA A 77 -6.08 -12.20 -12.98
N ASP A 78 -4.85 -12.65 -13.19
CA ASP A 78 -4.03 -13.31 -12.18
C ASP A 78 -3.90 -12.45 -10.91
N LYS A 79 -4.40 -12.97 -9.79
CA LYS A 79 -4.37 -12.34 -8.45
C LYS A 79 -3.18 -12.82 -7.59
N THR A 80 -2.29 -13.62 -8.16
CA THR A 80 -1.11 -14.13 -7.44
C THR A 80 -0.31 -13.02 -6.74
N PRO A 81 -0.02 -11.85 -7.37
CA PRO A 81 0.71 -10.80 -6.68
C PRO A 81 0.02 -10.29 -5.41
N GLN A 82 -1.31 -10.20 -5.41
CA GLN A 82 -2.07 -9.78 -4.23
C GLN A 82 -2.02 -10.83 -3.12
N TYR A 83 -2.15 -12.12 -3.44
CA TYR A 83 -2.02 -13.18 -2.45
C TYR A 83 -0.61 -13.21 -1.84
N VAL A 84 0.42 -13.07 -2.67
CA VAL A 84 1.82 -12.97 -2.20
C VAL A 84 1.99 -11.74 -1.31
N ASN A 85 1.43 -10.58 -1.68
CA ASN A 85 1.46 -9.38 -0.84
C ASN A 85 0.81 -9.61 0.52
N GLY A 86 -0.37 -10.24 0.54
CA GLY A 86 -1.06 -10.57 1.80
C GLY A 86 -0.23 -11.47 2.70
N LEU A 87 0.41 -12.52 2.15
CA LEU A 87 1.28 -13.42 2.90
C LEU A 87 2.50 -12.68 3.47
N ILE A 88 3.15 -11.84 2.66
CA ILE A 88 4.28 -11.00 3.10
C ILE A 88 3.84 -10.09 4.26
N SER A 89 2.68 -9.45 4.16
CA SER A 89 2.20 -8.52 5.19
C SER A 89 1.78 -9.24 6.49
N ILE A 90 1.22 -10.45 6.41
CA ILE A 90 0.97 -11.29 7.60
C ILE A 90 2.31 -11.65 8.27
N THR A 91 3.27 -12.15 7.49
CA THR A 91 4.60 -12.52 8.00
C THR A 91 5.29 -11.30 8.62
N ALA A 92 5.25 -10.15 7.95
CA ALA A 92 5.84 -8.93 8.47
C ALA A 92 5.19 -8.46 9.77
N THR A 93 3.86 -8.55 9.88
CA THR A 93 3.15 -8.21 11.13
C THR A 93 3.66 -9.04 12.32
N ILE A 94 3.77 -10.36 12.13
CA ILE A 94 4.28 -11.26 13.16
C ILE A 94 5.75 -10.98 13.48
N SER A 95 6.56 -10.76 12.43
CA SER A 95 7.99 -10.48 12.58
C SER A 95 8.26 -9.14 13.26
N VAL A 96 7.44 -8.10 13.01
CA VAL A 96 7.54 -6.81 13.72
C VAL A 96 7.24 -6.98 15.21
N ILE A 97 6.21 -7.77 15.57
CA ILE A 97 5.90 -8.08 16.99
C ILE A 97 7.11 -8.74 17.67
N ALA A 98 7.73 -9.73 17.04
CA ALA A 98 8.91 -10.40 17.57
C ALA A 98 10.13 -9.45 17.64
N ALA A 99 10.37 -8.67 16.60
CA ALA A 99 11.49 -7.72 16.52
C ALA A 99 11.39 -6.62 17.58
N LEU A 100 10.19 -6.14 17.90
CA LEU A 100 9.96 -5.16 18.98
C LEU A 100 10.34 -5.68 20.37
N GLN A 101 10.41 -7.01 20.59
CA GLN A 101 10.92 -7.58 21.84
C GLN A 101 12.44 -7.45 21.96
N ILE A 102 13.14 -7.28 20.83
CA ILE A 102 14.59 -7.08 20.77
C ILE A 102 14.89 -5.58 20.82
N GLY A 103 14.29 -4.81 19.89
CA GLY A 103 14.46 -3.37 19.86
C GLY A 103 13.82 -2.69 18.65
N ILE A 104 13.82 -1.37 18.68
CA ILE A 104 13.32 -0.52 17.59
C ILE A 104 14.15 -0.70 16.29
N PRO A 105 15.49 -0.80 16.34
CA PRO A 105 16.29 -1.03 15.13
C PRO A 105 15.86 -2.28 14.38
N GLU A 106 15.64 -3.40 15.08
CA GLU A 106 15.23 -4.67 14.49
C GLU A 106 13.84 -4.57 13.87
N ALA A 107 12.92 -3.87 14.54
CA ALA A 107 11.59 -3.59 13.99
C ALA A 107 11.66 -2.73 12.71
N LEU A 108 12.58 -1.74 12.65
CA LEU A 108 12.82 -0.94 11.45
C LEU A 108 13.40 -1.76 10.30
N ILE A 109 14.30 -2.70 10.59
CA ILE A 109 14.85 -3.62 9.57
C ILE A 109 13.72 -4.48 8.99
N VAL A 110 12.90 -5.09 9.84
CA VAL A 110 11.76 -5.92 9.38
C VAL A 110 10.78 -5.09 8.56
N PHE A 111 10.45 -3.88 9.02
CA PHE A 111 9.59 -2.97 8.29
C PHE A 111 10.20 -2.55 6.94
N GLY A 112 11.51 -2.32 6.90
CA GLY A 112 12.24 -1.98 5.68
C GLY A 112 12.18 -3.11 4.64
N ILE A 113 12.39 -4.36 5.06
CA ILE A 113 12.26 -5.55 4.20
C ILE A 113 10.82 -5.64 3.66
N TRP A 114 9.82 -5.49 4.54
CA TRP A 114 8.41 -5.47 4.14
C TRP A 114 8.11 -4.36 3.12
N ALA A 115 8.61 -3.14 3.33
CA ALA A 115 8.40 -2.01 2.43
C ALA A 115 9.03 -2.24 1.04
N ILE A 116 10.19 -2.91 0.97
CA ILE A 116 10.82 -3.29 -0.31
C ILE A 116 9.94 -4.30 -1.04
N LEU A 117 9.52 -5.37 -0.38
CA LEU A 117 8.78 -6.47 -1.00
C LEU A 117 7.38 -6.01 -1.47
N THR A 118 6.65 -5.31 -0.61
CA THR A 118 5.32 -4.79 -0.95
C THR A 118 5.39 -3.66 -1.99
N GLY A 119 6.44 -2.83 -1.93
CA GLY A 119 6.72 -1.82 -2.93
C GLY A 119 6.97 -2.41 -4.32
N LEU A 120 7.72 -3.51 -4.39
CA LEU A 120 7.94 -4.24 -5.65
C LEU A 120 6.63 -4.80 -6.21
N ILE A 121 5.79 -5.40 -5.36
CA ILE A 121 4.47 -5.92 -5.78
C ILE A 121 3.58 -4.77 -6.25
N GLN A 122 3.54 -3.66 -5.53
CA GLN A 122 2.79 -2.47 -5.91
C GLN A 122 3.22 -1.92 -7.28
N LEU A 123 4.54 -1.87 -7.53
CA LEU A 123 5.11 -1.46 -8.82
C LEU A 123 4.65 -2.42 -9.94
N ILE A 124 4.74 -3.73 -9.74
CA ILE A 124 4.28 -4.75 -10.70
C ILE A 124 2.79 -4.59 -11.00
N LEU A 125 1.95 -4.46 -9.97
CA LEU A 125 0.51 -4.25 -10.12
C LEU A 125 0.19 -2.94 -10.85
N GLY A 126 0.88 -1.85 -10.53
CA GLY A 126 0.75 -0.58 -11.22
C GLY A 126 1.11 -0.69 -12.71
N LEU A 127 2.19 -1.40 -13.04
CA LEU A 127 2.60 -1.66 -14.43
C LEU A 127 1.59 -2.54 -15.19
N ARG A 128 1.01 -3.54 -14.53
CA ARG A 128 -0.03 -4.38 -15.16
C ARG A 128 -1.32 -3.59 -15.39
N ARG A 129 -1.81 -2.90 -14.37
CA ARG A 129 -3.09 -2.15 -14.42
C ARG A 129 -3.04 -0.94 -15.35
N ARG A 130 -1.88 -0.32 -15.57
CA ARG A 130 -1.78 0.85 -16.46
C ARG A 130 -2.22 0.57 -17.90
N LYS A 131 -2.08 -0.67 -18.36
CA LYS A 131 -2.46 -1.07 -19.72
C LYS A 131 -3.98 -1.11 -19.91
N GLN A 132 -4.74 -1.42 -18.86
CA GLN A 132 -6.19 -1.58 -18.91
C GLN A 132 -6.95 -0.36 -18.38
N LEU A 133 -6.48 0.21 -17.26
CA LEU A 133 -7.18 1.26 -16.53
C LEU A 133 -6.61 2.65 -16.77
N GLY A 134 -5.38 2.76 -17.31
CA GLY A 134 -4.66 4.03 -17.38
C GLY A 134 -4.37 4.61 -15.99
N GLY A 135 -3.83 5.82 -15.93
CA GLY A 135 -3.72 6.61 -14.69
C GLY A 135 -2.92 6.02 -13.53
N GLN A 136 -2.23 4.89 -13.71
CA GLN A 136 -1.57 4.14 -12.64
C GLN A 136 -0.13 4.58 -12.33
N TRP A 137 0.38 5.60 -12.98
CA TRP A 137 1.74 6.07 -12.74
C TRP A 137 2.02 6.48 -11.26
N PRO A 138 1.05 7.04 -10.48
CA PRO A 138 1.32 7.32 -9.07
C PRO A 138 1.62 6.05 -8.28
N MET A 139 0.96 4.94 -8.60
CA MET A 139 1.19 3.65 -7.94
C MET A 139 2.55 3.06 -8.31
N ILE A 140 3.00 3.26 -9.55
CA ILE A 140 4.33 2.82 -10.02
C ILE A 140 5.43 3.58 -9.27
N ILE A 141 5.32 4.92 -9.19
CA ILE A 141 6.29 5.76 -8.47
C ILE A 141 6.28 5.44 -6.98
N SER A 142 5.10 5.31 -6.38
CA SER A 142 4.95 4.95 -4.97
C SER A 142 5.61 3.61 -4.65
N GLY A 143 5.45 2.60 -5.50
CA GLY A 143 6.12 1.30 -5.35
C GLY A 143 7.64 1.42 -5.37
N GLY A 144 8.19 2.16 -6.32
CA GLY A 144 9.64 2.43 -6.41
C GLY A 144 10.15 3.21 -5.18
N GLN A 145 9.42 4.23 -4.75
CA GLN A 145 9.76 5.00 -3.55
C GLN A 145 9.69 4.16 -2.28
N SER A 146 8.73 3.23 -2.18
CA SER A 146 8.63 2.29 -1.06
C SER A 146 9.87 1.40 -0.96
N MET A 147 10.38 0.91 -2.09
CA MET A 147 11.63 0.13 -2.14
C MET A 147 12.83 0.96 -1.66
N LEU A 148 12.95 2.20 -2.13
CA LEU A 148 14.04 3.10 -1.69
C LEU A 148 13.93 3.41 -0.20
N ALA A 149 12.74 3.74 0.30
CA ALA A 149 12.50 4.02 1.72
C ALA A 149 12.84 2.80 2.59
N GLY A 150 12.42 1.60 2.18
CA GLY A 150 12.76 0.36 2.89
C GLY A 150 14.25 0.12 2.98
N THR A 151 14.99 0.38 1.90
CA THR A 151 16.46 0.31 1.89
C THR A 151 17.09 1.31 2.87
N VAL A 152 16.57 2.56 2.92
CA VAL A 152 17.02 3.58 3.87
C VAL A 152 16.72 3.14 5.30
N PHE A 153 15.53 2.60 5.60
CA PHE A 153 15.19 2.12 6.96
C PHE A 153 16.17 1.05 7.43
N ILE A 154 16.52 0.08 6.58
CA ILE A 154 17.50 -0.95 6.91
C ILE A 154 18.87 -0.33 7.15
N ALA A 155 19.34 0.53 6.25
CA ALA A 155 20.68 1.12 6.32
C ALA A 155 20.87 2.06 7.52
N THR A 156 19.79 2.68 7.99
CA THR A 156 19.83 3.66 9.08
C THR A 156 19.26 3.15 10.40
N ALA A 157 18.82 1.90 10.47
CA ALA A 157 18.10 1.35 11.63
C ALA A 157 18.80 1.56 12.97
N HIS A 158 20.13 1.42 13.00
CA HIS A 158 20.95 1.58 14.20
C HIS A 158 21.49 3.01 14.40
N GLN A 159 21.09 3.97 13.56
CA GLN A 159 21.52 5.36 13.76
C GLN A 159 20.75 6.02 14.92
N PRO A 160 21.37 6.98 15.65
CA PRO A 160 20.68 7.73 16.68
C PRO A 160 19.42 8.42 16.13
N ASN A 161 18.38 8.48 16.95
CA ASN A 161 17.10 9.14 16.65
C ASN A 161 16.26 8.47 15.55
N GLN A 162 16.60 7.26 15.08
CA GLN A 162 15.72 6.47 14.22
C GLN A 162 14.61 5.79 15.04
N GLY A 163 13.41 5.76 14.49
CA GLY A 163 12.27 5.18 15.15
C GLY A 163 11.00 5.29 14.31
N ILE A 164 9.86 5.05 14.92
CA ILE A 164 8.56 5.08 14.23
C ILE A 164 8.28 6.42 13.54
N ASN A 165 8.81 7.53 14.05
CA ASN A 165 8.65 8.85 13.42
C ASN A 165 9.24 8.91 12.00
N SER A 166 10.29 8.13 11.71
CA SER A 166 10.87 8.03 10.37
C SER A 166 9.87 7.42 9.37
N LEU A 167 8.95 6.57 9.86
CA LEU A 167 7.91 5.96 9.06
C LEU A 167 6.76 6.93 8.73
N ALA A 168 6.57 8.00 9.52
CA ALA A 168 5.50 8.96 9.28
C ALA A 168 5.65 9.67 7.92
N GLY A 169 6.88 10.06 7.56
CA GLY A 169 7.17 10.62 6.24
C GLY A 169 6.85 9.63 5.11
N TYR A 170 7.27 8.38 5.26
CA TYR A 170 6.94 7.31 4.30
C TYR A 170 5.43 7.12 4.11
N ALA A 171 4.68 7.05 5.21
CA ALA A 171 3.23 6.88 5.17
C ALA A 171 2.51 8.12 4.58
N ALA A 172 3.02 9.33 4.84
CA ALA A 172 2.50 10.58 4.26
C ALA A 172 2.65 10.60 2.74
N PHE A 173 3.82 10.21 2.22
CA PHE A 173 4.03 10.06 0.77
C PHE A 173 3.13 8.96 0.18
N GLY A 174 2.96 7.83 0.87
CA GLY A 174 2.02 6.78 0.49
C GLY A 174 0.60 7.31 0.35
N ALA A 175 0.12 8.07 1.35
CA ALA A 175 -1.20 8.71 1.32
C ALA A 175 -1.35 9.65 0.13
N PHE A 176 -0.34 10.48 -0.13
CA PHE A 176 -0.34 11.39 -1.29
C PHE A 176 -0.50 10.64 -2.62
N TYR A 177 0.26 9.56 -2.84
CA TYR A 177 0.16 8.79 -4.07
C TYR A 177 -1.17 8.04 -4.19
N PHE A 178 -1.75 7.54 -3.08
CA PHE A 178 -3.08 6.94 -3.11
C PHE A 178 -4.16 7.96 -3.50
N LEU A 179 -4.11 9.18 -2.95
CA LEU A 179 -5.02 10.26 -3.33
C LEU A 179 -4.88 10.62 -4.81
N LEU A 180 -3.64 10.75 -5.29
CA LEU A 180 -3.36 11.09 -6.68
C LEU A 180 -3.84 9.98 -7.64
N ALA A 181 -3.65 8.70 -7.28
CA ALA A 181 -4.14 7.57 -8.05
C ALA A 181 -5.68 7.53 -8.07
N ALA A 182 -6.34 7.78 -6.94
CA ALA A 182 -7.80 7.86 -6.86
C ALA A 182 -8.36 8.99 -7.73
N PHE A 183 -7.71 10.16 -7.73
CA PHE A 183 -8.10 11.30 -8.57
C PHE A 183 -7.93 11.00 -10.07
N ARG A 184 -6.83 10.33 -10.44
CA ARG A 184 -6.58 9.93 -11.82
C ARG A 184 -7.60 8.93 -12.35
N LEU A 185 -7.95 7.92 -11.54
CA LEU A 185 -9.00 6.96 -11.90
C LEU A 185 -10.36 7.65 -12.06
N SER A 186 -10.67 8.66 -11.25
CA SER A 186 -11.91 9.44 -11.38
C SER A 186 -12.05 10.11 -12.75
N LYS A 187 -10.95 10.66 -13.29
CA LYS A 187 -10.96 11.27 -14.64
C LYS A 187 -11.23 10.24 -15.73
N ASN A 188 -10.66 9.05 -15.61
CA ASN A 188 -10.83 8.00 -16.62
C ASN A 188 -12.21 7.34 -16.59
N ILE A 189 -12.92 7.39 -15.46
CA ILE A 189 -14.30 6.88 -15.33
C ILE A 189 -15.31 7.83 -16.00
N ASN A 190 -14.99 9.12 -16.05
CA ASN A 190 -15.90 10.18 -16.53
C ASN A 190 -15.57 10.64 -17.98
N ALA A 191 -14.54 10.09 -18.59
CA ALA A 191 -14.14 10.33 -19.97
C ALA A 191 -14.73 9.29 -20.91
#